data_afc996117dc32d3b64957644ce84e43d
#
_entry.id   afc996117dc32d3b64957644ce84e43d
#
_cell.length_a   1.000
_cell.length_b   1.000
_cell.length_c   1.000
_cell.angle_alpha   90.00
_cell.angle_beta   90.00
_cell.angle_gamma   90.00
#
_symmetry.space_group_name_H-M   'P 1'
#
loop_
_entity.id
_entity.type
_entity.pdbx_description
1 polymer ?
#
loop_
_entity_poly.entity_id
_entity_poly.type
_entity_poly.pdbx_seq_one_letter_code
_entity_poly.pdbx_strand_id
1 'polypeptide(L)'
;MKWRQLLIISSTIFLLACQEEHSSAKDKANLIVLPVEYYSGAAINNVLVELYDEAGNQIGTEMSSDGEAVFANLQPNETYSVRIGSSELEDFSIEKSVVFNSSNPYVVIEANAVSHQQALAVPVVKQNPQLPHGCEITSLTAVLNYYGADVDKMTMTKSYLPKESFKIVNGMKYGPDPNVAYAGDPSNEQGTYSFAAPIVKAADNYIAKDGMDLQAKDISGSTIDEIELHLELGIPVITWVTLDLSKPTTNGGWTITGTNTFHPMYTNLHAVVLVGSDGDNVEVMDPLKGIVQLNKQQFFDSYKALGEQAVVIY
;
A
#
# COMPACT_ATOMS: atom_id res chain seq x y z
N MET A 1 -18.69 -87.31 73.46
CA MET A 1 -19.36 -86.11 72.88
C MET A 1 -18.27 -85.19 72.41
N LYS A 2 -18.07 -85.09 71.13
CA LYS A 2 -17.00 -84.29 70.46
C LYS A 2 -17.65 -83.12 69.78
N TRP A 3 -17.33 -81.93 70.20
CA TRP A 3 -17.75 -80.73 69.55
C TRP A 3 -16.72 -80.39 68.45
N ARG A 4 -17.13 -80.30 67.21
CA ARG A 4 -16.34 -79.77 66.06
C ARG A 4 -16.56 -78.26 65.98
N GLN A 5 -15.51 -77.54 66.17
CA GLN A 5 -15.46 -76.14 65.83
C GLN A 5 -15.33 -75.96 64.30
N LEU A 6 -16.21 -75.22 63.72
CA LEU A 6 -16.16 -74.78 62.33
C LEU A 6 -15.32 -73.47 62.24
N LEU A 7 -14.20 -73.55 61.58
CA LEU A 7 -13.44 -72.34 61.18
C LEU A 7 -14.09 -71.71 59.95
N ILE A 8 -14.58 -70.52 60.14
CA ILE A 8 -15.02 -69.64 59.00
C ILE A 8 -13.80 -68.87 58.53
N ILE A 9 -13.26 -69.23 57.37
CA ILE A 9 -12.22 -68.46 56.69
C ILE A 9 -12.97 -67.34 55.90
N SER A 10 -12.86 -66.12 56.39
CA SER A 10 -13.31 -64.94 55.67
C SER A 10 -12.29 -64.58 54.57
N SER A 11 -12.62 -64.89 53.32
CA SER A 11 -11.83 -64.45 52.18
C SER A 11 -12.20 -62.98 51.84
N THR A 12 -11.34 -62.09 52.31
CA THR A 12 -11.40 -60.70 51.90
C THR A 12 -10.83 -60.60 50.44
N ILE A 13 -11.70 -60.54 49.46
CA ILE A 13 -11.30 -60.24 48.05
C ILE A 13 -10.98 -58.73 47.99
N PHE A 14 -9.70 -58.38 47.90
CA PHE A 14 -9.25 -57.05 47.50
C PHE A 14 -9.52 -56.91 46.04
N LEU A 15 -10.62 -56.23 45.69
CA LEU A 15 -10.80 -55.70 44.37
C LEU A 15 -9.81 -54.51 44.21
N LEU A 16 -8.69 -54.78 43.56
CA LEU A 16 -7.90 -53.72 42.94
C LEU A 16 -8.75 -53.17 41.79
N ALA A 17 -9.41 -52.06 42.03
CA ALA A 17 -9.91 -51.23 40.94
C ALA A 17 -8.68 -50.65 40.20
N CYS A 18 -8.32 -51.25 39.07
CA CYS A 18 -7.53 -50.51 38.06
C CYS A 18 -8.39 -49.31 37.65
N GLN A 19 -8.08 -48.13 38.18
CA GLN A 19 -8.41 -46.90 37.50
C GLN A 19 -7.56 -46.89 36.24
N GLU A 20 -8.12 -47.30 35.12
CA GLU A 20 -7.66 -46.88 33.85
C GLU A 20 -7.86 -45.35 33.85
N GLU A 21 -6.76 -44.63 34.02
CA GLU A 21 -6.71 -43.24 33.55
C GLU A 21 -7.04 -43.29 32.06
N HIS A 22 -8.28 -43.00 31.72
CA HIS A 22 -8.61 -42.58 30.38
C HIS A 22 -7.89 -41.23 30.17
N SER A 23 -6.63 -41.31 29.78
CA SER A 23 -6.00 -40.26 29.03
C SER A 23 -6.86 -40.09 27.79
N SER A 24 -7.82 -39.17 27.86
CA SER A 24 -8.50 -38.66 26.68
C SER A 24 -7.40 -38.20 25.74
N ALA A 25 -7.11 -39.00 24.72
CA ALA A 25 -6.30 -38.56 23.62
C ALA A 25 -7.04 -37.36 23.05
N LYS A 26 -6.60 -36.15 23.38
CA LYS A 26 -7.13 -34.92 22.79
C LYS A 26 -7.00 -35.10 21.29
N ASP A 27 -8.12 -35.08 20.58
CA ASP A 27 -8.11 -35.20 19.11
C ASP A 27 -7.20 -34.12 18.56
N LYS A 28 -6.15 -34.50 17.88
CA LYS A 28 -5.23 -33.60 17.22
C LYS A 28 -5.96 -32.87 16.09
N ALA A 29 -5.65 -31.62 15.90
CA ALA A 29 -6.28 -30.79 14.89
C ALA A 29 -5.24 -29.95 14.13
N ASN A 30 -5.67 -29.31 13.07
CA ASN A 30 -4.83 -28.44 12.28
C ASN A 30 -4.99 -26.99 12.77
N LEU A 31 -3.87 -26.28 12.90
CA LEU A 31 -3.81 -24.84 13.06
C LEU A 31 -3.61 -24.22 11.66
N ILE A 32 -4.42 -23.24 11.32
CA ILE A 32 -4.34 -22.52 10.05
C ILE A 32 -3.91 -21.08 10.34
N VAL A 33 -2.74 -20.71 9.90
CA VAL A 33 -2.20 -19.36 10.03
C VAL A 33 -2.53 -18.59 8.75
N LEU A 34 -3.12 -17.42 8.92
CA LEU A 34 -3.51 -16.50 7.85
C LEU A 34 -2.60 -15.27 7.91
N PRO A 35 -1.49 -15.24 7.17
CA PRO A 35 -0.71 -14.02 7.02
C PRO A 35 -1.51 -13.02 6.20
N VAL A 36 -1.77 -11.87 6.76
CA VAL A 36 -2.48 -10.78 6.07
C VAL A 36 -1.69 -9.49 6.19
N GLU A 37 -1.76 -8.69 5.16
CA GLU A 37 -1.20 -7.36 5.17
C GLU A 37 -2.02 -6.47 6.14
N TYR A 38 -1.32 -5.73 7.02
CA TYR A 38 -1.90 -5.01 8.15
C TYR A 38 -2.99 -4.01 7.75
N TYR A 39 -2.77 -3.25 6.67
CA TYR A 39 -3.69 -2.18 6.27
C TYR A 39 -4.83 -2.65 5.38
N SER A 40 -4.57 -3.55 4.45
CA SER A 40 -5.56 -4.02 3.47
C SER A 40 -6.33 -5.25 3.91
N GLY A 41 -5.77 -6.04 4.85
CA GLY A 41 -6.26 -7.37 5.19
C GLY A 41 -6.09 -8.38 4.05
N ALA A 42 -5.34 -8.02 2.99
CA ALA A 42 -5.08 -8.93 1.88
C ALA A 42 -4.20 -10.10 2.32
N ALA A 43 -4.46 -11.28 1.79
CA ALA A 43 -3.68 -12.48 2.08
C ALA A 43 -2.25 -12.34 1.52
N ILE A 44 -1.25 -12.68 2.33
CA ILE A 44 0.15 -12.68 1.92
C ILE A 44 0.57 -14.11 1.57
N ASN A 45 1.06 -14.29 0.35
CA ASN A 45 1.58 -15.57 -0.15
C ASN A 45 3.11 -15.59 -0.14
N ASN A 46 3.68 -16.80 -0.14
CA ASN A 46 5.13 -17.03 -0.20
C ASN A 46 5.91 -16.44 0.98
N VAL A 47 5.28 -16.30 2.14
CA VAL A 47 5.99 -16.00 3.39
C VAL A 47 6.25 -17.27 4.18
N LEU A 48 7.41 -17.33 4.81
CA LEU A 48 7.78 -18.40 5.72
C LEU A 48 7.05 -18.22 7.04
N VAL A 49 6.28 -19.24 7.44
CA VAL A 49 5.61 -19.30 8.74
C VAL A 49 6.27 -20.39 9.57
N GLU A 50 6.75 -20.03 10.72
CA GLU A 50 7.39 -20.95 11.67
C GLU A 50 6.51 -21.11 12.91
N LEU A 51 6.42 -22.34 13.42
CA LEU A 51 5.66 -22.67 14.59
C LEU A 51 6.59 -23.19 15.71
N TYR A 52 6.40 -22.65 16.91
CA TYR A 52 7.15 -23.02 18.10
C TYR A 52 6.21 -23.51 19.21
N ASP A 53 6.69 -24.44 20.03
CA ASP A 53 6.00 -24.86 21.28
C ASP A 53 6.22 -23.83 22.41
N GLU A 54 5.54 -24.04 23.54
CA GLU A 54 5.66 -23.18 24.73
C GLU A 54 7.08 -23.12 25.31
N ALA A 55 7.90 -24.15 25.05
CA ALA A 55 9.31 -24.20 25.47
C ALA A 55 10.25 -23.45 24.48
N GLY A 56 9.73 -22.93 23.38
CA GLY A 56 10.49 -22.24 22.34
C GLY A 56 11.18 -23.19 21.36
N ASN A 57 10.81 -24.46 21.29
CA ASN A 57 11.33 -25.36 20.26
C ASN A 57 10.52 -25.20 18.97
N GLN A 58 11.21 -25.09 17.84
CA GLN A 58 10.58 -25.07 16.53
C GLN A 58 9.98 -26.44 16.21
N ILE A 59 8.68 -26.49 15.97
CA ILE A 59 7.92 -27.73 15.72
C ILE A 59 7.36 -27.83 14.30
N GLY A 60 7.43 -26.76 13.52
CA GLY A 60 6.98 -26.74 12.13
C GLY A 60 7.43 -25.50 11.37
N THR A 61 7.46 -25.64 10.04
CA THR A 61 7.73 -24.56 9.08
C THR A 61 6.90 -24.82 7.84
N GLU A 62 6.14 -23.82 7.41
CA GLU A 62 5.30 -23.87 6.22
C GLU A 62 5.42 -22.57 5.42
N MET A 63 5.33 -22.67 4.09
CA MET A 63 5.20 -21.49 3.22
C MET A 63 3.72 -21.19 2.99
N SER A 64 3.31 -19.95 3.14
CA SER A 64 1.93 -19.58 2.86
C SER A 64 1.60 -19.73 1.37
N SER A 65 0.48 -20.37 1.07
CA SER A 65 -0.07 -20.56 -0.27
C SER A 65 -1.58 -20.36 -0.21
N ASP A 66 -2.15 -19.66 -1.17
CA ASP A 66 -3.56 -19.27 -1.18
C ASP A 66 -4.00 -18.53 0.10
N GLY A 67 -3.07 -17.79 0.71
CA GLY A 67 -3.29 -17.02 1.94
C GLY A 67 -3.19 -17.83 3.23
N GLU A 68 -2.81 -19.10 3.19
CA GLU A 68 -2.80 -19.99 4.35
C GLU A 68 -1.46 -20.69 4.53
N ALA A 69 -1.07 -20.92 5.79
CA ALA A 69 -0.05 -21.89 6.18
C ALA A 69 -0.66 -22.88 7.19
N VAL A 70 -0.60 -24.19 6.90
CA VAL A 70 -1.36 -25.20 7.63
C VAL A 70 -0.43 -26.13 8.43
N PHE A 71 -0.53 -26.08 9.75
CA PHE A 71 0.21 -26.95 10.66
C PHE A 71 -0.70 -28.07 11.18
N ALA A 72 -0.36 -29.32 10.86
CA ALA A 72 -1.17 -30.47 11.17
C ALA A 72 -0.82 -31.11 12.52
N ASN A 73 -1.78 -31.85 13.09
CA ASN A 73 -1.58 -32.71 14.26
C ASN A 73 -1.17 -32.01 15.55
N LEU A 74 -1.64 -30.77 15.79
CA LEU A 74 -1.39 -30.04 17.02
C LEU A 74 -2.36 -30.41 18.13
N GLN A 75 -1.92 -30.18 19.38
CA GLN A 75 -2.73 -30.45 20.58
C GLN A 75 -3.60 -29.22 20.89
N PRO A 76 -4.94 -29.36 20.96
CA PRO A 76 -5.81 -28.27 21.40
C PRO A 76 -5.53 -27.85 22.84
N ASN A 77 -5.73 -26.57 23.13
CA ASN A 77 -5.49 -25.87 24.39
C ASN A 77 -4.03 -25.81 24.84
N GLU A 78 -3.10 -26.13 23.96
CA GLU A 78 -1.67 -25.82 24.18
C GLU A 78 -1.36 -24.43 23.61
N THR A 79 -0.30 -23.81 24.13
CA THR A 79 0.19 -22.50 23.65
C THR A 79 1.27 -22.73 22.60
N TYR A 80 1.13 -22.01 21.49
CA TYR A 80 2.11 -22.00 20.41
C TYR A 80 2.53 -20.57 20.10
N SER A 81 3.79 -20.38 19.71
CA SER A 81 4.25 -19.12 19.10
C SER A 81 4.38 -19.29 17.61
N VAL A 82 3.73 -18.41 16.88
CA VAL A 82 3.81 -18.34 15.42
C VAL A 82 4.68 -17.16 15.04
N ARG A 83 5.68 -17.40 14.20
CA ARG A 83 6.53 -16.37 13.61
C ARG A 83 6.33 -16.31 12.10
N ILE A 84 6.30 -15.10 11.57
CA ILE A 84 6.32 -14.88 10.13
C ILE A 84 7.64 -14.19 9.79
N GLY A 85 8.35 -14.72 8.80
CA GLY A 85 9.56 -14.12 8.26
C GLY A 85 9.60 -14.30 6.76
N SER A 86 10.25 -13.41 6.03
CA SER A 86 10.61 -13.70 4.65
C SER A 86 12.09 -14.08 4.61
N SER A 87 12.45 -14.99 3.71
CA SER A 87 13.85 -15.37 3.48
C SER A 87 14.70 -14.22 2.93
N GLU A 88 14.08 -13.12 2.55
CA GLU A 88 14.72 -11.91 2.01
C GLU A 88 14.76 -10.76 3.02
N LEU A 89 14.16 -10.93 4.22
CA LEU A 89 14.11 -9.92 5.28
C LEU A 89 14.82 -10.47 6.52
N GLU A 90 16.13 -10.27 6.61
CA GLU A 90 16.94 -10.72 7.76
C GLU A 90 16.52 -10.11 9.11
N ASP A 91 15.72 -9.05 9.14
CA ASP A 91 15.38 -8.28 10.35
C ASP A 91 13.88 -8.23 10.71
N PHE A 92 12.99 -8.97 10.03
CA PHE A 92 11.57 -8.86 10.33
C PHE A 92 10.94 -10.20 10.69
N SER A 93 10.77 -10.45 11.99
CA SER A 93 9.93 -11.54 12.48
C SER A 93 8.81 -10.99 13.35
N ILE A 94 7.56 -11.12 12.90
CA ILE A 94 6.39 -10.93 13.75
C ILE A 94 6.17 -12.23 14.49
N GLU A 95 6.12 -12.15 15.82
CA GLU A 95 5.82 -13.27 16.69
C GLU A 95 4.47 -13.04 17.37
N LYS A 96 3.59 -14.05 17.31
CA LYS A 96 2.30 -14.06 17.99
C LYS A 96 2.12 -15.34 18.78
N SER A 97 1.93 -15.21 20.10
CA SER A 97 1.56 -16.34 20.95
C SER A 97 0.07 -16.60 20.87
N VAL A 98 -0.34 -17.86 20.69
CA VAL A 98 -1.72 -18.28 20.55
C VAL A 98 -2.01 -19.52 21.38
N VAL A 99 -3.15 -19.54 22.05
CA VAL A 99 -3.69 -20.78 22.64
C VAL A 99 -4.53 -21.46 21.57
N PHE A 100 -4.09 -22.63 21.12
CA PHE A 100 -4.75 -23.31 20.00
C PHE A 100 -6.14 -23.83 20.40
N ASN A 101 -7.14 -23.45 19.63
CA ASN A 101 -8.52 -23.90 19.80
C ASN A 101 -9.01 -24.65 18.55
N SER A 102 -9.25 -25.94 18.68
CA SER A 102 -9.70 -26.77 17.54
C SER A 102 -11.09 -26.39 17.01
N SER A 103 -11.91 -25.69 17.78
CA SER A 103 -13.20 -25.16 17.33
C SER A 103 -13.08 -23.84 16.54
N ASN A 104 -11.94 -23.16 16.68
CA ASN A 104 -11.56 -22.00 15.87
C ASN A 104 -10.07 -22.10 15.52
N PRO A 105 -9.72 -22.86 14.48
CA PRO A 105 -8.33 -23.18 14.16
C PRO A 105 -7.57 -22.06 13.45
N TYR A 106 -8.20 -20.94 13.17
CA TYR A 106 -7.61 -19.85 12.41
C TYR A 106 -6.87 -18.86 13.30
N VAL A 107 -5.67 -18.51 12.89
CA VAL A 107 -4.86 -17.44 13.51
C VAL A 107 -4.50 -16.42 12.44
N VAL A 108 -5.06 -15.25 12.54
CA VAL A 108 -4.67 -14.12 11.68
C VAL A 108 -3.41 -13.47 12.26
N ILE A 109 -2.40 -13.32 11.44
CA ILE A 109 -1.19 -12.55 11.76
C ILE A 109 -1.08 -11.41 10.77
N GLU A 110 -1.23 -10.22 11.29
CA GLU A 110 -1.06 -8.99 10.53
C GLU A 110 0.44 -8.70 10.42
N ALA A 111 0.95 -8.71 9.22
CA ALA A 111 2.32 -8.37 8.91
C ALA A 111 2.34 -7.05 8.15
N ASN A 112 3.14 -6.12 8.61
CA ASN A 112 3.59 -5.07 7.70
C ASN A 112 4.58 -5.74 6.76
N ALA A 113 4.12 -6.05 5.57
CA ALA A 113 5.02 -6.43 4.52
C ALA A 113 5.87 -5.19 4.17
N VAL A 114 6.90 -4.93 4.96
CA VAL A 114 8.02 -4.14 4.47
C VAL A 114 8.73 -5.05 3.47
N SER A 115 8.05 -5.29 2.35
CA SER A 115 8.76 -5.73 1.17
C SER A 115 9.79 -4.63 0.89
N HIS A 116 11.02 -4.99 0.64
CA HIS A 116 11.82 -4.21 -0.29
C HIS A 116 11.03 -4.26 -1.60
N GLN A 117 10.05 -3.39 -1.68
CA GLN A 117 9.16 -3.36 -2.83
C GLN A 117 10.02 -2.90 -3.98
N GLN A 118 10.34 -3.85 -4.84
CA GLN A 118 10.96 -3.50 -6.10
C GLN A 118 10.09 -2.39 -6.70
N ALA A 119 10.71 -1.25 -6.95
CA ALA A 119 9.98 -0.08 -7.45
C ALA A 119 9.12 -0.48 -8.66
N LEU A 120 7.91 0.03 -8.70
CA LEU A 120 6.97 -0.26 -9.78
C LEU A 120 7.58 0.16 -11.12
N ALA A 121 7.53 -0.72 -12.11
CA ALA A 121 8.17 -0.52 -13.41
C ALA A 121 7.40 0.50 -14.29
N VAL A 122 7.15 1.69 -13.75
CA VAL A 122 6.52 2.78 -14.48
C VAL A 122 7.47 3.27 -15.58
N PRO A 123 7.04 3.30 -16.85
CA PRO A 123 7.89 3.73 -17.95
C PRO A 123 8.31 5.20 -17.80
N VAL A 124 9.57 5.49 -18.12
CA VAL A 124 10.09 6.85 -18.08
C VAL A 124 9.52 7.66 -19.24
N VAL A 125 8.70 8.66 -18.93
CA VAL A 125 8.21 9.65 -19.90
C VAL A 125 8.81 11.00 -19.54
N LYS A 126 9.57 11.59 -20.49
CA LYS A 126 10.20 12.90 -20.31
C LYS A 126 9.28 14.01 -20.81
N GLN A 127 9.07 15.07 -20.00
CA GLN A 127 8.25 16.22 -20.43
C GLN A 127 8.93 17.06 -21.51
N ASN A 128 10.24 17.30 -21.39
CA ASN A 128 11.01 18.09 -22.35
C ASN A 128 11.32 17.31 -23.64
N PRO A 129 11.49 18.03 -24.78
CA PRO A 129 11.37 19.48 -24.96
C PRO A 129 9.93 19.96 -25.22
N GLN A 130 8.94 19.07 -25.41
CA GLN A 130 7.62 19.44 -25.94
C GLN A 130 6.70 20.09 -24.90
N LEU A 131 6.86 19.74 -23.62
CA LEU A 131 6.00 20.20 -22.52
C LEU A 131 6.85 20.77 -21.39
N PRO A 132 7.45 21.98 -21.55
CA PRO A 132 8.33 22.53 -20.50
C PRO A 132 7.62 22.73 -19.15
N HIS A 133 6.30 22.86 -19.15
CA HIS A 133 5.47 22.99 -17.95
C HIS A 133 4.46 21.86 -17.79
N GLY A 134 4.74 20.66 -18.29
CA GLY A 134 3.77 19.56 -18.36
C GLY A 134 4.07 18.38 -17.43
N CYS A 135 4.61 18.61 -16.25
CA CYS A 135 4.97 17.53 -15.34
C CYS A 135 3.76 16.66 -14.95
N GLU A 136 2.60 17.23 -14.68
CA GLU A 136 1.40 16.55 -14.26
C GLU A 136 0.86 15.60 -15.34
N ILE A 137 0.67 16.15 -16.55
CA ILE A 137 0.14 15.35 -17.66
C ILE A 137 1.15 14.32 -18.19
N THR A 138 2.44 14.59 -18.04
CA THR A 138 3.51 13.65 -18.36
C THR A 138 3.55 12.52 -17.35
N SER A 139 3.39 12.82 -16.06
CA SER A 139 3.26 11.82 -14.98
C SER A 139 2.02 10.94 -15.20
N LEU A 140 0.88 11.54 -15.51
CA LEU A 140 -0.31 10.78 -15.88
C LEU A 140 -0.08 9.87 -17.09
N THR A 141 0.59 10.36 -18.13
CA THR A 141 0.92 9.55 -19.31
C THR A 141 1.75 8.33 -18.94
N ALA A 142 2.74 8.50 -18.07
CA ALA A 142 3.57 7.40 -17.60
C ALA A 142 2.77 6.35 -16.82
N VAL A 143 1.85 6.78 -15.96
CA VAL A 143 0.98 5.87 -15.20
C VAL A 143 0.00 5.13 -16.11
N LEU A 144 -0.63 5.79 -17.07
CA LEU A 144 -1.50 5.11 -18.04
C LEU A 144 -0.72 4.07 -18.86
N ASN A 145 0.50 4.38 -19.28
CA ASN A 145 1.35 3.44 -20.00
C ASN A 145 1.84 2.28 -19.12
N TYR A 146 1.97 2.47 -17.82
CA TYR A 146 2.22 1.38 -16.86
C TYR A 146 1.08 0.36 -16.88
N TYR A 147 -0.16 0.80 -17.03
CA TYR A 147 -1.34 -0.07 -17.19
C TYR A 147 -1.59 -0.54 -18.63
N GLY A 148 -0.63 -0.35 -19.52
CA GLY A 148 -0.67 -0.88 -20.89
C GLY A 148 -1.32 0.04 -21.92
N ALA A 149 -1.62 1.30 -21.57
CA ALA A 149 -1.98 2.28 -22.59
C ALA A 149 -0.78 2.55 -23.51
N ASP A 150 -1.05 2.77 -24.80
CA ASP A 150 -0.05 3.20 -25.78
C ASP A 150 -0.35 4.65 -26.20
N VAL A 151 -0.16 5.56 -25.26
CA VAL A 151 -0.47 6.98 -25.45
C VAL A 151 0.74 7.88 -25.22
N ASP A 152 0.90 8.89 -26.06
CA ASP A 152 1.93 9.91 -25.88
C ASP A 152 1.43 11.14 -25.12
N LYS A 153 2.35 11.83 -24.45
CA LYS A 153 2.06 13.02 -23.64
C LYS A 153 1.44 14.17 -24.42
N MET A 154 1.73 14.30 -25.73
CA MET A 154 1.17 15.36 -26.57
C MET A 154 -0.29 15.10 -26.88
N THR A 155 -0.64 13.85 -27.12
CA THR A 155 -2.04 13.40 -27.27
C THR A 155 -2.82 13.66 -26.00
N MET A 156 -2.26 13.26 -24.83
CA MET A 156 -2.88 13.53 -23.53
C MET A 156 -3.10 15.04 -23.30
N THR A 157 -2.09 15.86 -23.57
CA THR A 157 -2.17 17.33 -23.40
C THR A 157 -3.21 17.97 -24.32
N LYS A 158 -3.28 17.54 -25.60
CA LYS A 158 -4.12 18.20 -26.61
C LYS A 158 -5.58 17.78 -26.52
N SER A 159 -5.83 16.50 -26.25
CA SER A 159 -7.15 15.90 -26.40
C SER A 159 -7.89 15.68 -25.09
N TYR A 160 -7.19 15.56 -23.97
CA TYR A 160 -7.80 15.13 -22.71
C TYR A 160 -7.59 16.09 -21.54
N LEU A 161 -6.50 16.87 -21.50
CA LEU A 161 -6.23 17.79 -20.40
C LEU A 161 -7.20 18.98 -20.43
N PRO A 162 -8.06 19.20 -19.42
CA PRO A 162 -8.80 20.44 -19.26
C PRO A 162 -7.82 21.59 -19.05
N LYS A 163 -7.81 22.58 -19.92
CA LYS A 163 -6.92 23.73 -19.83
C LYS A 163 -7.59 25.02 -20.25
N GLU A 164 -7.22 26.13 -19.63
CA GLU A 164 -7.75 27.45 -19.92
C GLU A 164 -6.63 28.48 -19.94
N SER A 165 -6.67 29.34 -20.98
CA SER A 165 -5.69 30.42 -21.18
C SER A 165 -5.93 31.59 -20.24
N PHE A 166 -4.86 32.28 -19.87
CA PHE A 166 -4.95 33.54 -19.13
C PHE A 166 -5.53 34.65 -19.98
N LYS A 167 -6.21 35.61 -19.32
CA LYS A 167 -6.74 36.85 -19.94
C LYS A 167 -6.23 38.05 -19.14
N ILE A 168 -5.91 39.12 -19.85
CA ILE A 168 -5.59 40.41 -19.23
C ILE A 168 -6.79 41.35 -19.45
N VAL A 169 -7.38 41.82 -18.35
CA VAL A 169 -8.50 42.77 -18.37
C VAL A 169 -8.14 43.93 -17.45
N ASN A 170 -8.09 45.13 -18.00
CA ASN A 170 -7.72 46.35 -17.28
C ASN A 170 -6.37 46.24 -16.52
N GLY A 171 -5.38 45.55 -17.12
CA GLY A 171 -4.07 45.34 -16.52
C GLY A 171 -3.99 44.23 -15.47
N MET A 172 -5.12 43.61 -15.12
CA MET A 172 -5.16 42.47 -14.20
C MET A 172 -5.17 41.14 -14.93
N LYS A 173 -4.41 40.17 -14.42
CA LYS A 173 -4.35 38.81 -14.98
C LYS A 173 -5.45 37.95 -14.37
N TYR A 174 -6.25 37.31 -15.22
CA TYR A 174 -7.28 36.35 -14.87
C TYR A 174 -6.92 34.98 -15.47
N GLY A 175 -7.25 33.90 -14.76
CA GLY A 175 -7.01 32.55 -15.20
C GLY A 175 -7.94 31.55 -14.52
N PRO A 176 -7.84 30.25 -14.86
CA PRO A 176 -8.67 29.22 -14.24
C PRO A 176 -8.31 29.01 -12.77
N ASP A 177 -9.22 28.36 -12.04
CA ASP A 177 -8.89 27.69 -10.80
C ASP A 177 -8.05 26.44 -11.16
N PRO A 178 -6.84 26.27 -10.59
CA PRO A 178 -6.00 25.10 -10.86
C PRO A 178 -6.64 23.77 -10.40
N ASN A 179 -7.68 23.80 -9.57
CA ASN A 179 -8.49 22.63 -9.22
C ASN A 179 -9.56 22.28 -10.30
N VAL A 180 -9.75 23.12 -11.30
CA VAL A 180 -10.77 22.92 -12.35
C VAL A 180 -10.14 22.69 -13.71
N ALA A 181 -9.09 23.43 -14.03
CA ALA A 181 -8.37 23.31 -15.29
C ALA A 181 -6.89 23.69 -15.13
N TYR A 182 -6.05 23.15 -16.02
CA TYR A 182 -4.66 23.55 -16.15
C TYR A 182 -4.57 25.03 -16.58
N ALA A 183 -3.79 25.81 -15.84
CA ALA A 183 -3.69 27.24 -16.06
C ALA A 183 -2.64 27.55 -17.15
N GLY A 184 -3.10 27.93 -18.34
CA GLY A 184 -2.30 28.17 -19.54
C GLY A 184 -2.23 26.97 -20.47
N ASP A 185 -1.07 26.75 -21.08
CA ASP A 185 -0.79 25.59 -21.94
C ASP A 185 0.58 25.00 -21.62
N PRO A 186 0.67 23.70 -21.26
CA PRO A 186 1.92 23.05 -20.88
C PRO A 186 3.04 23.11 -21.92
N SER A 187 2.69 23.33 -23.19
CA SER A 187 3.61 23.32 -24.32
C SER A 187 4.33 24.64 -24.57
N ASN A 188 4.01 25.68 -23.83
CA ASN A 188 4.61 26.99 -24.00
C ASN A 188 4.92 27.72 -22.68
N GLU A 189 5.62 28.83 -22.75
CA GLU A 189 6.07 29.63 -21.61
C GLU A 189 4.93 30.26 -20.78
N GLN A 190 3.70 30.22 -21.27
CA GLN A 190 2.53 30.70 -20.53
C GLN A 190 1.86 29.58 -19.73
N GLY A 191 2.34 28.36 -19.85
CA GLY A 191 1.93 27.27 -19.02
C GLY A 191 2.36 27.47 -17.56
N THR A 192 1.54 27.00 -16.63
CA THR A 192 1.87 26.99 -15.21
C THR A 192 1.71 25.57 -14.63
N TYR A 193 0.54 25.26 -14.11
CA TYR A 193 0.23 23.96 -13.51
C TYR A 193 -1.28 23.73 -13.35
N SER A 194 -1.63 22.53 -12.95
CA SER A 194 -2.91 22.17 -12.33
C SER A 194 -2.70 21.38 -11.04
N PHE A 195 -3.74 21.25 -10.23
CA PHE A 195 -3.79 20.31 -9.12
C PHE A 195 -4.40 18.97 -9.56
N ALA A 196 -4.74 18.10 -8.60
CA ALA A 196 -5.16 16.72 -8.82
C ALA A 196 -6.40 16.58 -9.74
N ALA A 197 -7.45 17.35 -9.48
CA ALA A 197 -8.73 17.14 -10.14
C ALA A 197 -8.71 17.27 -11.68
N PRO A 198 -8.02 18.22 -12.34
CA PRO A 198 -7.88 18.24 -13.78
C PRO A 198 -7.14 17.03 -14.36
N ILE A 199 -6.21 16.42 -13.59
CA ILE A 199 -5.46 15.23 -13.98
C ILE A 199 -6.35 13.99 -13.91
N VAL A 200 -7.16 13.85 -12.85
CA VAL A 200 -8.22 12.84 -12.79
C VAL A 200 -9.17 12.96 -13.97
N LYS A 201 -9.63 14.17 -14.27
CA LYS A 201 -10.51 14.41 -15.43
C LYS A 201 -9.87 14.04 -16.77
N ALA A 202 -8.58 14.30 -16.93
CA ALA A 202 -7.84 13.90 -18.13
C ALA A 202 -7.74 12.37 -18.23
N ALA A 203 -7.48 11.69 -17.10
CA ALA A 203 -7.46 10.23 -17.03
C ALA A 203 -8.81 9.61 -17.36
N ASP A 204 -9.89 10.07 -16.72
CA ASP A 204 -11.26 9.59 -16.96
C ASP A 204 -11.67 9.72 -18.44
N ASN A 205 -11.35 10.87 -19.03
CA ASN A 205 -11.67 11.11 -20.45
C ASN A 205 -10.91 10.15 -21.38
N TYR A 206 -9.64 9.85 -21.07
CA TYR A 206 -8.84 8.89 -21.83
C TYR A 206 -9.35 7.46 -21.62
N ILE A 207 -9.48 7.02 -20.39
CA ILE A 207 -9.95 5.68 -19.99
C ILE A 207 -11.28 5.35 -20.65
N ALA A 208 -12.26 6.27 -20.57
CA ALA A 208 -13.56 6.10 -21.19
C ALA A 208 -13.50 6.02 -22.73
N LYS A 209 -12.61 6.80 -23.36
CA LYS A 209 -12.45 6.82 -24.81
C LYS A 209 -11.76 5.58 -25.34
N ASP A 210 -10.77 5.08 -24.63
CA ASP A 210 -9.97 3.91 -25.01
C ASP A 210 -10.60 2.59 -24.57
N GLY A 211 -11.63 2.64 -23.69
CA GLY A 211 -12.36 1.47 -23.19
C GLY A 211 -11.55 0.63 -22.20
N MET A 212 -10.63 1.25 -21.46
CA MET A 212 -9.85 0.58 -20.43
C MET A 212 -10.73 0.33 -19.19
N ASP A 213 -10.53 -0.81 -18.54
CA ASP A 213 -11.18 -1.16 -17.26
C ASP A 213 -10.35 -0.62 -16.10
N LEU A 214 -10.29 0.69 -16.00
CA LEU A 214 -9.53 1.44 -15.00
C LEU A 214 -10.37 2.59 -14.44
N GLN A 215 -9.98 3.06 -13.26
CA GLN A 215 -10.57 4.22 -12.60
C GLN A 215 -9.47 5.19 -12.18
N ALA A 216 -9.72 6.48 -12.32
CA ALA A 216 -8.88 7.53 -11.76
C ALA A 216 -9.51 8.10 -10.50
N LYS A 217 -8.71 8.36 -9.48
CA LYS A 217 -9.19 8.88 -8.20
C LYS A 217 -8.27 9.96 -7.66
N ASP A 218 -8.89 11.09 -7.25
CA ASP A 218 -8.24 12.08 -6.42
C ASP A 218 -8.17 11.53 -4.97
N ILE A 219 -6.96 11.36 -4.48
CA ILE A 219 -6.66 10.92 -3.11
C ILE A 219 -5.93 12.01 -2.32
N SER A 220 -6.09 13.27 -2.74
CA SER A 220 -5.47 14.41 -2.03
C SER A 220 -5.86 14.43 -0.55
N GLY A 221 -4.91 14.75 0.31
CA GLY A 221 -5.05 14.67 1.76
C GLY A 221 -4.69 13.31 2.36
N SER A 222 -4.28 12.33 1.53
CA SER A 222 -3.83 11.03 2.03
C SER A 222 -2.58 11.16 2.89
N THR A 223 -2.54 10.38 3.95
CA THR A 223 -1.37 10.21 4.82
C THR A 223 -0.25 9.47 4.10
N ILE A 224 0.94 9.48 4.69
CA ILE A 224 2.09 8.73 4.17
C ILE A 224 1.75 7.23 4.08
N ASP A 225 1.17 6.68 5.14
CA ASP A 225 0.81 5.26 5.23
C ASP A 225 -0.21 4.86 4.16
N GLU A 226 -1.21 5.71 3.88
CA GLU A 226 -2.19 5.48 2.81
C GLU A 226 -1.56 5.52 1.41
N ILE A 227 -0.58 6.40 1.20
CA ILE A 227 0.17 6.47 -0.07
C ILE A 227 1.05 5.23 -0.23
N GLU A 228 1.74 4.81 0.82
CA GLU A 228 2.58 3.61 0.80
C GLU A 228 1.77 2.35 0.57
N LEU A 229 0.57 2.27 1.14
CA LEU A 229 -0.37 1.18 0.85
C LEU A 229 -0.70 1.07 -0.64
N HIS A 230 -0.91 2.18 -1.35
CA HIS A 230 -1.11 2.12 -2.80
C HIS A 230 0.08 1.52 -3.52
N LEU A 231 1.31 1.87 -3.13
CA LEU A 231 2.52 1.29 -3.72
C LEU A 231 2.60 -0.22 -3.46
N GLU A 232 2.29 -0.67 -2.25
CA GLU A 232 2.26 -2.08 -1.86
C GLU A 232 1.25 -2.89 -2.68
N LEU A 233 0.14 -2.26 -3.06
CA LEU A 233 -0.87 -2.83 -3.95
C LEU A 233 -0.48 -2.78 -5.44
N GLY A 234 0.73 -2.33 -5.78
CA GLY A 234 1.18 -2.18 -7.16
C GLY A 234 0.60 -0.97 -7.88
N ILE A 235 0.11 0.02 -7.15
CA ILE A 235 -0.55 1.22 -7.67
C ILE A 235 0.40 2.42 -7.56
N PRO A 236 0.97 2.93 -8.66
CA PRO A 236 1.81 4.13 -8.64
C PRO A 236 0.99 5.38 -8.31
N VAL A 237 1.58 6.31 -7.57
CA VAL A 237 0.89 7.51 -7.09
C VAL A 237 1.48 8.76 -7.72
N ILE A 238 0.68 9.53 -8.46
CA ILE A 238 1.07 10.85 -8.92
C ILE A 238 0.97 11.81 -7.75
N THR A 239 2.07 12.50 -7.40
CA THR A 239 2.14 13.40 -6.25
C THR A 239 2.70 14.77 -6.65
N TRP A 240 2.25 15.82 -5.97
CA TRP A 240 2.77 17.18 -6.12
C TRP A 240 3.79 17.47 -5.03
N VAL A 241 4.98 17.82 -5.48
CA VAL A 241 6.13 18.22 -4.63
C VAL A 241 6.77 19.47 -5.20
N THR A 242 7.80 20.01 -4.57
CA THR A 242 8.62 21.05 -5.18
C THR A 242 9.81 20.44 -5.93
N LEU A 243 10.32 21.16 -6.93
CA LEU A 243 11.41 20.72 -7.82
C LEU A 243 12.67 20.19 -7.11
N ASP A 244 12.96 20.74 -5.93
CA ASP A 244 14.15 20.45 -5.13
C ASP A 244 13.80 20.05 -3.69
N LEU A 245 12.54 19.72 -3.44
CA LEU A 245 11.97 19.41 -2.12
C LEU A 245 12.10 20.54 -1.09
N SER A 246 12.43 21.75 -1.51
CA SER A 246 12.45 22.94 -0.68
C SER A 246 11.03 23.43 -0.39
N LYS A 247 10.90 24.45 0.44
CA LYS A 247 9.60 25.06 0.71
C LYS A 247 8.99 25.66 -0.56
N PRO A 248 7.65 25.59 -0.73
CA PRO A 248 6.96 26.24 -1.85
C PRO A 248 7.29 27.72 -1.91
N THR A 249 7.58 28.19 -3.11
CA THR A 249 7.82 29.62 -3.39
C THR A 249 6.78 30.14 -4.37
N THR A 250 6.39 31.40 -4.20
CA THR A 250 5.38 32.03 -5.08
C THR A 250 5.90 33.33 -5.64
N ASN A 251 5.51 33.64 -6.88
CA ASN A 251 5.79 34.91 -7.49
C ASN A 251 4.63 35.35 -8.39
N GLY A 252 4.02 36.50 -8.06
CA GLY A 252 2.83 36.98 -8.75
C GLY A 252 1.62 36.04 -8.56
N GLY A 253 0.81 35.93 -9.61
CA GLY A 253 -0.40 35.10 -9.61
C GLY A 253 -1.47 35.67 -10.54
N TRP A 254 -2.71 35.23 -10.34
CA TRP A 254 -3.86 35.68 -11.12
C TRP A 254 -5.13 35.66 -10.27
N THR A 255 -6.14 36.42 -10.71
CA THR A 255 -7.48 36.31 -10.14
C THR A 255 -8.22 35.16 -10.86
N ILE A 256 -8.82 34.27 -10.08
CA ILE A 256 -9.62 33.17 -10.66
C ILE A 256 -10.80 33.75 -11.42
N THR A 257 -10.95 33.36 -12.68
CA THR A 257 -11.99 33.85 -13.60
C THR A 257 -13.38 33.67 -12.98
N GLY A 258 -14.19 34.73 -12.98
CA GLY A 258 -15.55 34.72 -12.43
C GLY A 258 -15.63 34.84 -10.91
N THR A 259 -14.50 35.05 -10.23
CA THR A 259 -14.42 35.26 -8.79
C THR A 259 -13.61 36.51 -8.43
N ASN A 260 -13.53 36.82 -7.13
CA ASN A 260 -12.61 37.82 -6.60
C ASN A 260 -11.40 37.17 -5.89
N THR A 261 -11.22 35.86 -6.02
CA THR A 261 -10.16 35.12 -5.34
C THR A 261 -8.85 35.25 -6.11
N PHE A 262 -7.81 35.72 -5.46
CA PHE A 262 -6.46 35.75 -6.01
C PHE A 262 -5.77 34.41 -5.73
N HIS A 263 -5.21 33.81 -6.76
CA HIS A 263 -4.39 32.62 -6.67
C HIS A 263 -2.90 32.97 -6.80
N PRO A 264 -2.07 32.77 -5.78
CA PRO A 264 -0.62 32.99 -5.86
C PRO A 264 0.00 31.91 -6.74
N MET A 265 0.85 32.30 -7.68
CA MET A 265 1.51 31.36 -8.60
C MET A 265 2.74 30.73 -7.91
N TYR A 266 2.70 29.44 -7.73
CA TYR A 266 3.87 28.66 -7.33
C TYR A 266 4.93 28.64 -8.44
N THR A 267 6.20 28.82 -8.05
CA THR A 267 7.32 28.89 -9.01
C THR A 267 8.20 27.64 -9.02
N ASN A 268 8.08 26.80 -8.01
CA ASN A 268 8.83 25.55 -7.88
C ASN A 268 7.93 24.31 -7.71
N LEU A 269 6.64 24.41 -8.00
CA LEU A 269 5.74 23.27 -8.03
C LEU A 269 6.17 22.28 -9.10
N HIS A 270 6.12 20.99 -8.78
CA HIS A 270 6.44 19.89 -9.65
C HIS A 270 5.54 18.68 -9.35
N ALA A 271 5.25 17.88 -10.37
CA ALA A 271 4.54 16.63 -10.19
C ALA A 271 5.41 15.46 -10.66
N VAL A 272 5.43 14.40 -9.86
CA VAL A 272 6.18 13.17 -10.12
C VAL A 272 5.30 11.95 -9.88
N VAL A 273 5.74 10.76 -10.31
CA VAL A 273 5.09 9.50 -9.98
C VAL A 273 5.92 8.80 -8.90
N LEU A 274 5.36 8.62 -7.72
CA LEU A 274 5.94 7.79 -6.68
C LEU A 274 5.77 6.32 -7.10
N VAL A 275 6.89 5.58 -7.14
CA VAL A 275 6.94 4.21 -7.65
C VAL A 275 7.48 3.21 -6.64
N GLY A 276 8.10 3.68 -5.56
CA GLY A 276 8.61 2.85 -4.48
C GLY A 276 8.91 3.66 -3.23
N SER A 277 8.91 2.97 -2.10
CA SER A 277 9.33 3.52 -0.82
C SER A 277 10.11 2.45 -0.08
N ASP A 278 11.28 2.78 0.41
CA ASP A 278 12.09 1.92 1.26
C ASP A 278 12.64 2.72 2.44
N GLY A 279 12.58 2.20 3.65
CA GLY A 279 13.18 2.81 4.84
C GLY A 279 13.17 4.35 4.81
N ASP A 280 14.33 4.94 4.51
CA ASP A 280 14.55 6.39 4.51
C ASP A 280 14.40 7.06 3.13
N ASN A 281 14.10 6.30 2.07
CA ASN A 281 14.05 6.79 0.71
C ASN A 281 12.71 6.49 0.03
N VAL A 282 12.42 7.28 -0.99
CA VAL A 282 11.39 7.03 -1.98
C VAL A 282 12.01 7.00 -3.37
N GLU A 283 11.47 6.18 -4.26
CA GLU A 283 11.83 6.17 -5.67
C GLU A 283 10.69 6.78 -6.48
N VAL A 284 11.04 7.69 -7.38
CA VAL A 284 10.06 8.39 -8.23
C VAL A 284 10.46 8.35 -9.70
N MET A 285 9.47 8.25 -10.57
CA MET A 285 9.63 8.63 -11.98
C MET A 285 9.38 10.14 -12.09
N ASP A 286 10.46 10.89 -12.29
CA ASP A 286 10.45 12.34 -12.47
C ASP A 286 10.45 12.69 -13.97
N PRO A 287 9.43 13.40 -14.47
CA PRO A 287 9.35 13.81 -15.88
C PRO A 287 10.53 14.62 -16.38
N LEU A 288 11.30 15.24 -15.50
CA LEU A 288 12.53 15.97 -15.84
C LEU A 288 13.77 15.09 -15.78
N LYS A 289 13.87 14.24 -14.76
CA LYS A 289 15.13 13.54 -14.42
C LYS A 289 15.10 12.04 -14.78
N GLY A 290 13.95 11.40 -14.86
CA GLY A 290 13.76 9.95 -14.98
C GLY A 290 13.59 9.30 -13.62
N ILE A 291 14.04 8.06 -13.46
CA ILE A 291 13.98 7.41 -12.15
C ILE A 291 15.04 8.03 -11.24
N VAL A 292 14.61 8.50 -10.07
CA VAL A 292 15.47 9.09 -9.03
C VAL A 292 15.03 8.64 -7.66
N GLN A 293 16.02 8.44 -6.79
CA GLN A 293 15.81 8.19 -5.37
C GLN A 293 15.92 9.51 -4.59
N LEU A 294 15.01 9.73 -3.66
CA LEU A 294 14.89 10.95 -2.86
C LEU A 294 14.73 10.57 -1.38
N ASN A 295 15.17 11.47 -0.48
CA ASN A 295 14.91 11.27 0.94
C ASN A 295 13.41 11.32 1.25
N LYS A 296 12.89 10.29 1.90
CA LYS A 296 11.46 10.10 2.20
C LYS A 296 10.87 11.26 3.03
N GLN A 297 11.56 11.67 4.08
CA GLN A 297 11.07 12.74 4.95
C GLN A 297 10.96 14.07 4.19
N GLN A 298 11.99 14.44 3.42
CA GLN A 298 11.98 15.67 2.63
C GLN A 298 10.89 15.62 1.53
N PHE A 299 10.68 14.47 0.93
CA PHE A 299 9.64 14.26 -0.08
C PHE A 299 8.25 14.53 0.51
N PHE A 300 7.92 13.88 1.61
CA PHE A 300 6.60 14.06 2.24
C PHE A 300 6.43 15.40 2.93
N ASP A 301 7.49 16.04 3.42
CA ASP A 301 7.42 17.42 3.88
C ASP A 301 7.06 18.38 2.73
N SER A 302 7.62 18.17 1.54
CA SER A 302 7.29 18.93 0.35
C SER A 302 5.86 18.67 -0.15
N TYR A 303 5.43 17.40 -0.15
CA TYR A 303 4.07 16.97 -0.46
C TYR A 303 3.04 17.69 0.44
N LYS A 304 3.24 17.65 1.76
CA LYS A 304 2.41 18.37 2.74
C LYS A 304 2.39 19.86 2.51
N ALA A 305 3.53 20.45 2.22
CA ALA A 305 3.64 21.90 2.02
C ALA A 305 2.89 22.41 0.79
N LEU A 306 2.62 21.55 -0.21
CA LEU A 306 1.82 21.84 -1.41
C LEU A 306 0.35 21.41 -1.30
N GLY A 307 -0.13 21.05 -0.10
CA GLY A 307 -1.53 20.72 0.17
C GLY A 307 -1.91 19.28 -0.17
N GLU A 308 -0.92 18.37 -0.07
CA GLU A 308 -1.14 16.92 -0.11
C GLU A 308 -1.89 16.45 -1.37
N GLN A 309 -1.53 17.01 -2.54
CA GLN A 309 -2.17 16.65 -3.81
C GLN A 309 -1.68 15.28 -4.29
N ALA A 310 -2.61 14.37 -4.56
CA ALA A 310 -2.29 13.03 -5.03
C ALA A 310 -3.37 12.42 -5.93
N VAL A 311 -2.96 11.61 -6.92
CA VAL A 311 -3.85 10.91 -7.84
C VAL A 311 -3.38 9.48 -8.03
N VAL A 312 -4.31 8.53 -8.03
CA VAL A 312 -4.09 7.13 -8.39
C VAL A 312 -4.95 6.72 -9.56
N ILE A 313 -4.48 5.66 -10.27
CA ILE A 313 -5.22 4.95 -11.31
C ILE A 313 -5.11 3.46 -11.00
N TYR A 314 -6.23 2.75 -11.00
CA TYR A 314 -6.30 1.32 -10.67
C TYR A 314 -7.48 0.64 -11.35
#